data_9585d5068351301db6e14fa677ca9698
#
_entry.id   9585d5068351301db6e14fa677ca9698
#
_cell.length_a   1.000
_cell.length_b   1.000
_cell.length_c   1.000
_cell.angle_alpha   90.00
_cell.angle_beta   90.00
_cell.angle_gamma   90.00
#
_symmetry.space_group_name_H-M   'P 1'
#
loop_
_entity.id
_entity.type
_entity.pdbx_description
1 polymer ?
#
loop_
_entity_poly.entity_id
_entity_poly.type
_entity_poly.pdbx_seq_one_letter_code
_entity_poly.pdbx_strand_id
1 'polypeptide(L)'
;GAETTPVIEPRNGQLEVTQKPLELESRVHMQSGTIQSSIFSALDIAGLPDSVAEALSDIFGDAIDFHADLRRGDRFNVVYEVFYHRGRAIRTGRILAAEFINRGVRHSAYLFRGADGHEDYYSQDGRSHKAGFLRSPLEFSRVSSGFSMRLHPVFGTWREHKGVDYAAPHGTAV
;
A
#
# COMPACT_ATOMS: atom_id res chain seq x y z
N GLY A 1 -12.49 4.08 6.87
CA GLY A 1 -13.90 4.39 7.10
C GLY A 1 -14.73 3.93 5.93
N ALA A 2 -16.01 3.61 6.15
CA ALA A 2 -16.90 3.23 5.05
C ALA A 2 -17.05 4.42 4.10
N GLU A 3 -16.89 4.18 2.80
CA GLU A 3 -17.17 5.18 1.78
C GLU A 3 -18.69 5.45 1.73
N THR A 4 -19.07 6.71 1.71
CA THR A 4 -20.47 7.13 1.70
C THR A 4 -20.76 8.02 0.50
N THR A 5 -22.02 8.00 0.03
CA THR A 5 -22.51 8.93 -0.98
C THR A 5 -23.60 9.80 -0.39
N PRO A 6 -23.62 11.11 -0.66
CA PRO A 6 -24.74 11.96 -0.27
C PRO A 6 -25.98 11.60 -1.09
N VAL A 7 -27.09 11.41 -0.42
CA VAL A 7 -28.40 11.16 -1.03
C VAL A 7 -29.38 12.26 -0.54
N ILE A 8 -30.03 12.92 -1.50
CA ILE A 8 -31.02 13.95 -1.21
C ILE A 8 -32.41 13.28 -1.23
N GLU A 9 -33.10 13.25 -0.09
CA GLU A 9 -34.41 12.66 0.03
C GLU A 9 -35.43 13.72 0.57
N PRO A 10 -36.63 13.79 0.02
CA PRO A 10 -37.66 14.65 0.59
C PRO A 10 -38.15 14.05 1.91
N ARG A 11 -38.08 14.83 2.98
CA ARG A 11 -38.60 14.47 4.31
C ARG A 11 -39.41 15.63 4.88
N ASN A 12 -40.66 15.39 5.20
CA ASN A 12 -41.59 16.42 5.74
C ASN A 12 -41.64 17.71 4.91
N GLY A 13 -41.58 17.59 3.57
CA GLY A 13 -41.67 18.76 2.68
C GLY A 13 -40.35 19.55 2.53
N GLN A 14 -39.25 19.11 3.17
CA GLN A 14 -37.92 19.67 3.02
C GLN A 14 -36.96 18.64 2.39
N LEU A 15 -35.96 19.11 1.68
CA LEU A 15 -34.89 18.26 1.14
C LEU A 15 -33.83 18.03 2.22
N GLU A 16 -33.65 16.79 2.61
CA GLU A 16 -32.68 16.38 3.62
C GLU A 16 -31.52 15.65 2.92
N VAL A 17 -30.28 16.01 3.27
CA VAL A 17 -29.08 15.33 2.76
C VAL A 17 -28.65 14.28 3.78
N THR A 18 -28.72 13.01 3.38
CA THR A 18 -28.27 11.88 4.20
C THR A 18 -27.07 11.22 3.54
N GLN A 19 -26.13 10.72 4.34
CA GLN A 19 -25.02 9.92 3.83
C GLN A 19 -25.37 8.44 3.92
N LYS A 20 -25.42 7.75 2.77
CA LYS A 20 -25.64 6.30 2.71
C LYS A 20 -24.31 5.59 2.39
N PRO A 21 -24.05 4.41 2.97
CA PRO A 21 -22.89 3.60 2.61
C PRO A 21 -22.88 3.32 1.10
N LEU A 22 -21.72 3.43 0.48
CA LEU A 22 -21.54 3.09 -0.92
C LEU A 22 -21.55 1.56 -1.05
N GLU A 23 -22.46 1.02 -1.85
CA GLU A 23 -22.46 -0.40 -2.19
C GLU A 23 -21.34 -0.65 -3.22
N LEU A 24 -20.26 -1.30 -2.76
CA LEU A 24 -19.12 -1.63 -3.60
C LEU A 24 -19.11 -3.13 -3.91
N GLU A 25 -18.94 -3.44 -5.19
CA GLU A 25 -18.67 -4.78 -5.69
C GLU A 25 -17.16 -4.98 -5.79
N SER A 26 -16.63 -6.02 -5.15
CA SER A 26 -15.21 -6.39 -5.28
C SER A 26 -15.01 -7.35 -6.45
N ARG A 27 -14.05 -7.05 -7.31
CA ARG A 27 -13.60 -7.94 -8.40
C ARG A 27 -12.10 -8.15 -8.28
N VAL A 28 -11.67 -9.36 -8.65
CA VAL A 28 -10.27 -9.75 -8.66
C VAL A 28 -9.68 -9.48 -10.03
N HIS A 29 -8.55 -8.78 -10.05
CA HIS A 29 -7.79 -8.49 -11.25
C HIS A 29 -6.38 -9.06 -11.14
N MET A 30 -5.77 -9.34 -12.28
CA MET A 30 -4.36 -9.73 -12.38
C MET A 30 -3.67 -8.83 -13.39
N GLN A 31 -2.49 -8.36 -13.03
CA GLN A 31 -1.60 -7.60 -13.90
C GLN A 31 -0.16 -8.08 -13.74
N SER A 32 0.60 -7.90 -14.82
CA SER A 32 2.03 -8.21 -14.85
C SER A 32 2.79 -7.07 -15.51
N GLY A 33 4.06 -6.94 -15.16
CA GLY A 33 4.92 -5.94 -15.75
C GLY A 33 6.39 -6.33 -15.68
N THR A 34 7.19 -5.58 -16.44
CA THR A 34 8.64 -5.74 -16.51
C THR A 34 9.30 -4.41 -16.15
N ILE A 35 10.27 -4.46 -15.26
CA ILE A 35 11.03 -3.27 -14.84
C ILE A 35 11.92 -2.82 -15.99
N GLN A 36 11.75 -1.55 -16.38
CA GLN A 36 12.63 -0.88 -17.36
C GLN A 36 13.55 0.13 -16.67
N SER A 37 13.02 0.88 -15.69
CA SER A 37 13.74 1.88 -14.91
C SER A 37 13.41 1.81 -13.43
N SER A 38 12.13 1.86 -13.06
CA SER A 38 11.65 1.80 -11.68
C SER A 38 10.38 0.98 -11.57
N ILE A 39 9.99 0.61 -10.35
CA ILE A 39 8.72 -0.06 -10.07
C ILE A 39 7.53 0.84 -10.43
N PHE A 40 7.57 2.11 -10.09
CA PHE A 40 6.49 3.06 -10.38
C PHE A 40 6.23 3.20 -11.89
N SER A 41 7.30 3.34 -12.70
CA SER A 41 7.17 3.38 -14.15
C SER A 41 6.60 2.09 -14.73
N ALA A 42 6.98 0.94 -14.20
CA ALA A 42 6.48 -0.35 -14.67
C ALA A 42 5.00 -0.57 -14.32
N LEU A 43 4.56 -0.10 -13.16
CA LEU A 43 3.16 -0.16 -12.73
C LEU A 43 2.28 0.82 -13.50
N ASP A 44 2.78 2.04 -13.77
CA ASP A 44 2.08 3.02 -14.60
C ASP A 44 1.83 2.47 -16.02
N ILE A 45 2.84 1.86 -16.64
CA ILE A 45 2.70 1.17 -17.94
C ILE A 45 1.68 0.02 -17.86
N ALA A 46 1.62 -0.69 -16.74
CA ALA A 46 0.64 -1.75 -16.50
C ALA A 46 -0.77 -1.22 -16.12
N GLY A 47 -0.93 0.10 -16.01
CA GLY A 47 -2.20 0.73 -15.63
C GLY A 47 -2.56 0.54 -14.15
N LEU A 48 -1.56 0.35 -13.30
CA LEU A 48 -1.71 0.18 -11.86
C LEU A 48 -1.38 1.48 -11.11
N PRO A 49 -2.14 1.83 -10.05
CA PRO A 49 -1.86 3.02 -9.26
C PRO A 49 -0.62 2.85 -8.36
N ASP A 50 -0.02 3.97 -7.96
CA ASP A 50 1.17 4.01 -7.10
C ASP A 50 0.97 3.27 -5.76
N SER A 51 -0.26 3.20 -5.25
CA SER A 51 -0.60 2.44 -4.03
C SER A 51 -0.26 0.95 -4.15
N VAL A 52 -0.24 0.39 -5.36
CA VAL A 52 0.19 -0.99 -5.60
C VAL A 52 1.73 -1.10 -5.50
N ALA A 53 2.48 -0.08 -5.93
CA ALA A 53 3.93 -0.03 -5.77
C ALA A 53 4.32 0.01 -4.28
N GLU A 54 3.65 0.86 -3.53
CA GLU A 54 3.83 0.97 -2.08
C GLU A 54 3.54 -0.38 -1.40
N ALA A 55 2.41 -1.01 -1.74
CA ALA A 55 2.04 -2.30 -1.18
C ALA A 55 3.04 -3.42 -1.55
N LEU A 56 3.55 -3.45 -2.78
CA LEU A 56 4.59 -4.42 -3.18
C LEU A 56 5.91 -4.17 -2.45
N SER A 57 6.29 -2.91 -2.28
CA SER A 57 7.47 -2.52 -1.50
C SER A 57 7.32 -2.93 -0.03
N ASP A 58 6.12 -2.83 0.47
CA ASP A 58 5.77 -3.26 1.82
C ASP A 58 5.84 -4.78 1.99
N ILE A 59 5.38 -5.52 1.02
CA ILE A 59 5.35 -6.99 1.07
C ILE A 59 6.76 -7.56 0.93
N PHE A 60 7.56 -7.05 0.01
CA PHE A 60 8.85 -7.64 -0.35
C PHE A 60 10.06 -6.84 0.17
N GLY A 61 9.85 -5.74 0.90
CA GLY A 61 10.90 -4.80 1.30
C GLY A 61 12.00 -5.39 2.17
N ASP A 62 11.74 -6.51 2.83
CA ASP A 62 12.77 -7.24 3.59
C ASP A 62 13.72 -8.06 2.70
N ALA A 63 13.22 -8.48 1.53
CA ALA A 63 13.99 -9.30 0.59
C ALA A 63 14.55 -8.49 -0.60
N ILE A 64 13.92 -7.36 -0.92
CA ILE A 64 14.24 -6.54 -2.11
C ILE A 64 14.24 -5.06 -1.72
N ASP A 65 15.39 -4.41 -1.86
CA ASP A 65 15.44 -2.95 -1.83
C ASP A 65 14.98 -2.40 -3.19
N PHE A 66 13.75 -1.88 -3.22
CA PHE A 66 13.13 -1.35 -4.44
C PHE A 66 13.81 -0.10 -5.00
N HIS A 67 14.70 0.53 -4.24
CA HIS A 67 15.51 1.65 -4.71
C HIS A 67 16.87 1.22 -5.26
N ALA A 68 17.50 0.21 -4.65
CA ALA A 68 18.86 -0.19 -4.96
C ALA A 68 18.98 -1.50 -5.75
N ASP A 69 18.04 -2.44 -5.55
CA ASP A 69 18.16 -3.81 -6.06
C ASP A 69 17.51 -4.07 -7.40
N LEU A 70 16.55 -3.23 -7.82
CA LEU A 70 15.84 -3.44 -9.07
C LEU A 70 16.76 -3.36 -10.28
N ARG A 71 16.52 -4.26 -11.23
CA ARG A 71 17.25 -4.32 -12.50
C ARG A 71 16.27 -4.33 -13.66
N ARG A 72 16.73 -3.76 -14.76
CA ARG A 72 16.03 -3.88 -16.03
C ARG A 72 15.83 -5.36 -16.37
N GLY A 73 14.60 -5.75 -16.68
CA GLY A 73 14.22 -7.13 -16.96
C GLY A 73 13.66 -7.89 -15.75
N ASP A 74 13.74 -7.34 -14.54
CA ASP A 74 12.97 -7.86 -13.41
C ASP A 74 11.47 -7.81 -13.73
N ARG A 75 10.69 -8.73 -13.18
CA ARG A 75 9.28 -8.88 -13.51
C ARG A 75 8.45 -9.01 -12.26
N PHE A 76 7.21 -8.58 -12.36
CA PHE A 76 6.21 -8.81 -11.32
C PHE A 76 4.90 -9.34 -11.91
N ASN A 77 4.18 -10.08 -11.09
CA ASN A 77 2.78 -10.44 -11.28
C ASN A 77 2.05 -10.06 -9.99
N VAL A 78 0.87 -9.47 -10.12
CA VAL A 78 0.06 -9.07 -8.97
C VAL A 78 -1.39 -9.42 -9.20
N VAL A 79 -2.01 -10.05 -8.20
CA VAL A 79 -3.44 -10.33 -8.11
C VAL A 79 -3.99 -9.45 -7.00
N TYR A 80 -4.98 -8.64 -7.31
CA TYR A 80 -5.48 -7.62 -6.41
C TYR A 80 -6.99 -7.40 -6.57
N GLU A 81 -7.61 -6.80 -5.55
CA GLU A 81 -9.01 -6.42 -5.57
C GLU A 81 -9.18 -5.05 -6.22
N VAL A 82 -10.27 -4.88 -6.97
CA VAL A 82 -10.76 -3.60 -7.44
C VAL A 82 -12.21 -3.45 -7.00
N PHE A 83 -12.52 -2.35 -6.35
CA PHE A 83 -13.88 -2.04 -5.90
C PHE A 83 -14.59 -1.20 -6.95
N TYR A 84 -15.79 -1.66 -7.30
CA TYR A 84 -16.67 -1.05 -8.29
C TYR A 84 -17.94 -0.53 -7.64
N HIS A 85 -18.42 0.61 -8.12
CA HIS A 85 -19.75 1.11 -7.87
C HIS A 85 -20.47 1.33 -9.19
N ARG A 86 -21.63 0.67 -9.38
CA ARG A 86 -22.41 0.75 -10.62
C ARG A 86 -21.59 0.51 -11.90
N GLY A 87 -20.72 -0.48 -11.87
CA GLY A 87 -19.86 -0.84 -12.99
C GLY A 87 -18.63 0.04 -13.22
N ARG A 88 -18.42 1.10 -12.43
CA ARG A 88 -17.26 1.98 -12.49
C ARG A 88 -16.25 1.61 -11.40
N ALA A 89 -14.97 1.44 -11.77
CA ALA A 89 -13.91 1.24 -10.81
C ALA A 89 -13.74 2.50 -9.94
N ILE A 90 -13.74 2.32 -8.63
CA ILE A 90 -13.62 3.40 -7.63
C ILE A 90 -12.21 3.42 -7.04
N ARG A 91 -11.69 2.28 -6.63
CA ARG A 91 -10.36 2.15 -6.04
C ARG A 91 -9.83 0.72 -6.13
N THR A 92 -8.53 0.57 -5.95
CA THR A 92 -7.91 -0.73 -5.69
C THR A 92 -8.09 -1.11 -4.23
N GLY A 93 -8.12 -2.42 -3.98
CA GLY A 93 -8.17 -3.02 -2.66
C GLY A 93 -6.84 -3.67 -2.29
N ARG A 94 -6.94 -4.80 -1.59
CA ARG A 94 -5.76 -5.56 -1.13
C ARG A 94 -5.09 -6.29 -2.28
N ILE A 95 -3.78 -6.48 -2.17
CA ILE A 95 -3.07 -7.48 -2.95
C ILE A 95 -3.42 -8.84 -2.35
N LEU A 96 -3.93 -9.76 -3.16
CA LEU A 96 -4.27 -11.12 -2.74
C LEU A 96 -3.11 -12.07 -2.93
N ALA A 97 -2.35 -11.88 -4.00
CA ALA A 97 -1.11 -12.60 -4.27
C ALA A 97 -0.19 -11.73 -5.10
N ALA A 98 1.11 -11.88 -4.90
CA ALA A 98 2.12 -11.24 -5.71
C ALA A 98 3.32 -12.16 -5.92
N GLU A 99 3.96 -11.99 -7.06
CA GLU A 99 5.24 -12.58 -7.39
C GLU A 99 6.17 -11.49 -7.90
N PHE A 100 7.40 -11.47 -7.44
CA PHE A 100 8.44 -10.60 -7.94
C PHE A 100 9.68 -11.43 -8.30
N ILE A 101 10.17 -11.29 -9.52
CA ILE A 101 11.40 -11.95 -9.98
C ILE A 101 12.47 -10.87 -10.06
N ASN A 102 13.35 -10.87 -9.07
CA ASN A 102 14.47 -9.93 -8.97
C ASN A 102 15.78 -10.68 -9.21
N ARG A 103 16.55 -10.25 -10.20
CA ARG A 103 17.83 -10.88 -10.58
C ARG A 103 17.72 -12.40 -10.78
N GLY A 104 16.59 -12.87 -11.29
CA GLY A 104 16.31 -14.28 -11.50
C GLY A 104 15.84 -15.05 -10.25
N VAL A 105 15.83 -14.42 -9.09
CA VAL A 105 15.28 -15.00 -7.85
C VAL A 105 13.79 -14.68 -7.76
N ARG A 106 12.98 -15.71 -7.51
CA ARG A 106 11.54 -15.58 -7.36
C ARG A 106 11.17 -15.35 -5.90
N HIS A 107 10.45 -14.28 -5.65
CA HIS A 107 9.81 -13.97 -4.37
C HIS A 107 8.30 -14.04 -4.57
N SER A 108 7.60 -14.77 -3.71
CA SER A 108 6.15 -14.92 -3.78
C SER A 108 5.51 -14.52 -2.47
N ALA A 109 4.31 -13.95 -2.52
CA ALA A 109 3.55 -13.55 -1.36
C ALA A 109 2.06 -13.85 -1.59
N TYR A 110 1.43 -14.42 -0.60
CA TYR A 110 0.01 -14.76 -0.60
C TYR A 110 -0.62 -14.19 0.66
N LEU A 111 -1.72 -13.44 0.48
CA LEU A 111 -2.51 -12.94 1.59
C LEU A 111 -3.24 -14.11 2.25
N PHE A 112 -2.98 -14.32 3.52
CA PHE A 112 -3.64 -15.35 4.31
C PHE A 112 -4.28 -14.73 5.55
N ARG A 113 -5.49 -15.20 5.86
CA ARG A 113 -6.20 -14.83 7.08
C ARG A 113 -6.12 -15.94 8.08
N GLY A 114 -5.46 -15.70 9.21
CA GLY A 114 -5.34 -16.63 10.32
C GLY A 114 -6.67 -16.91 11.01
N ALA A 115 -6.70 -17.93 11.84
CA ALA A 115 -7.87 -18.28 12.65
C ALA A 115 -8.27 -17.18 13.67
N ASP A 116 -7.32 -16.34 14.06
CA ASP A 116 -7.49 -15.14 14.89
C ASP A 116 -8.08 -13.94 14.12
N GLY A 117 -8.31 -14.11 12.80
CA GLY A 117 -8.81 -13.07 11.93
C GLY A 117 -7.75 -12.09 11.42
N HIS A 118 -6.49 -12.25 11.85
CA HIS A 118 -5.38 -11.43 11.39
C HIS A 118 -4.98 -11.81 9.95
N GLU A 119 -4.79 -10.81 9.10
CA GLU A 119 -4.35 -11.00 7.71
C GLU A 119 -2.87 -10.63 7.60
N ASP A 120 -2.11 -11.49 6.93
CA ASP A 120 -0.69 -11.29 6.70
C ASP A 120 -0.26 -11.95 5.38
N TYR A 121 0.93 -11.57 4.89
CA TYR A 121 1.50 -12.15 3.69
C TYR A 121 2.49 -13.26 4.04
N TYR A 122 2.38 -14.36 3.32
CA TYR A 122 3.24 -15.54 3.47
C TYR A 122 3.83 -15.94 2.13
N SER A 123 5.08 -16.36 2.14
CA SER A 123 5.74 -16.99 1.00
C SER A 123 5.18 -18.39 0.75
N GLN A 124 5.52 -18.98 -0.40
CA GLN A 124 5.06 -20.32 -0.78
C GLN A 124 5.47 -21.42 0.21
N ASP A 125 6.57 -21.23 0.94
CA ASP A 125 7.06 -22.14 1.99
C ASP A 125 6.48 -21.82 3.38
N GLY A 126 5.48 -20.93 3.46
CA GLY A 126 4.76 -20.59 4.68
C GLY A 126 5.49 -19.64 5.63
N ARG A 127 6.57 -19.02 5.21
CA ARG A 127 7.23 -17.97 5.99
C ARG A 127 6.49 -16.66 5.87
N SER A 128 6.27 -15.97 6.99
CA SER A 128 5.68 -14.64 7.00
C SER A 128 6.64 -13.65 6.34
N HIS A 129 6.10 -12.75 5.52
CA HIS A 129 6.80 -11.58 4.99
C HIS A 129 6.92 -10.45 6.02
N LYS A 130 6.36 -10.61 7.21
CA LYS A 130 6.74 -9.76 8.35
C LYS A 130 8.12 -10.21 8.81
N ALA A 131 9.16 -9.52 8.39
CA ALA A 131 10.45 -9.63 9.00
C ALA A 131 10.34 -9.26 10.49
N GLY A 132 11.21 -9.86 11.30
CA GLY A 132 11.23 -9.66 12.74
C GLY A 132 11.58 -8.23 13.21
N PHE A 133 11.46 -7.25 12.32
CA PHE A 133 11.59 -5.82 12.64
C PHE A 133 10.20 -5.18 12.61
N LEU A 134 9.85 -4.53 13.69
CA LEU A 134 8.72 -3.63 13.73
C LEU A 134 8.94 -2.56 12.65
N ARG A 135 8.03 -2.38 11.70
CA ARG A 135 8.02 -1.27 10.74
C ARG A 135 8.12 0.09 11.43
N SER A 136 7.59 0.13 12.65
CA SER A 136 7.71 1.24 13.56
C SER A 136 8.37 0.72 14.83
N PRO A 137 9.52 1.27 15.24
CA PRO A 137 10.19 0.88 16.48
C PRO A 137 9.36 1.22 17.73
N LEU A 138 8.24 1.88 17.56
CA LEU A 138 7.35 2.30 18.65
C LEU A 138 5.89 2.44 18.15
N GLU A 139 4.93 2.38 19.07
CA GLU A 139 3.57 2.83 18.80
C GLU A 139 3.57 4.35 18.66
N PHE A 140 3.16 4.84 17.49
CA PHE A 140 3.15 6.27 17.20
C PHE A 140 1.74 6.76 16.85
N SER A 141 1.49 8.03 17.14
CA SER A 141 0.21 8.66 16.82
C SER A 141 0.13 9.06 15.34
N ARG A 142 1.26 9.44 14.76
CA ARG A 142 1.37 9.84 13.35
C ARG A 142 2.83 9.87 12.91
N VAL A 143 3.05 9.76 11.61
CA VAL A 143 4.32 10.14 10.98
C VAL A 143 4.37 11.67 10.97
N SER A 144 5.37 12.25 11.60
CA SER A 144 5.57 13.71 11.66
C SER A 144 6.39 14.24 10.50
N SER A 145 7.29 13.44 9.93
CA SER A 145 8.07 13.78 8.75
C SER A 145 8.54 12.53 8.02
N GLY A 146 8.35 12.48 6.70
CA GLY A 146 8.82 11.41 5.83
C GLY A 146 10.12 11.76 5.10
N PHE A 147 10.55 10.86 4.21
CA PHE A 147 11.65 11.10 3.27
C PHE A 147 11.27 12.22 2.30
N SER A 148 11.93 13.36 2.38
CA SER A 148 11.72 14.47 1.46
C SER A 148 12.79 15.56 1.61
N MET A 149 12.87 16.44 0.62
CA MET A 149 13.58 17.72 0.78
C MET A 149 12.76 18.63 1.69
N ARG A 150 13.33 19.05 2.79
CA ARG A 150 12.67 19.99 3.73
C ARG A 150 13.58 21.14 4.12
N LEU A 151 12.95 22.26 4.48
CA LEU A 151 13.66 23.37 5.09
C LEU A 151 14.09 22.96 6.49
N HIS A 152 15.39 22.96 6.75
CA HIS A 152 15.90 22.59 8.08
C HIS A 152 15.53 23.68 9.10
N PRO A 153 14.85 23.33 10.22
CA PRO A 153 14.28 24.30 11.13
C PRO A 153 15.32 25.20 11.81
N VAL A 154 16.57 24.72 11.97
CA VAL A 154 17.66 25.46 12.62
C VAL A 154 18.51 26.22 11.61
N PHE A 155 18.77 25.65 10.45
CA PHE A 155 19.72 26.23 9.47
C PHE A 155 19.04 27.00 8.34
N GLY A 156 17.70 26.94 8.21
CA GLY A 156 16.95 27.66 7.17
C GLY A 156 17.31 27.25 5.73
N THR A 157 17.98 26.12 5.55
CA THR A 157 18.39 25.60 4.23
C THR A 157 17.62 24.34 3.89
N TRP A 158 17.35 24.13 2.61
CA TRP A 158 16.75 22.91 2.13
C TRP A 158 17.74 21.75 2.26
N ARG A 159 17.34 20.71 2.99
CA ARG A 159 18.12 19.48 3.17
C ARG A 159 17.26 18.25 2.93
N GLU A 160 17.90 17.23 2.40
CA GLU A 160 17.30 15.91 2.27
C GLU A 160 17.09 15.30 3.66
N HIS A 161 15.86 14.88 3.94
CA HIS A 161 15.53 14.11 5.14
C HIS A 161 15.65 12.61 4.82
N LYS A 162 16.70 11.98 5.33
CA LYS A 162 17.06 10.57 5.08
C LYS A 162 16.45 9.62 6.11
N GLY A 163 15.31 9.97 6.67
CA GLY A 163 14.62 9.19 7.68
C GLY A 163 13.13 9.48 7.74
N VAL A 164 12.43 8.78 8.61
CA VAL A 164 11.04 9.04 8.94
C VAL A 164 10.95 9.39 10.41
N ASP A 165 10.33 10.53 10.71
CA ASP A 165 10.10 10.97 12.08
C ASP A 165 8.69 10.52 12.51
N TYR A 166 8.61 9.87 13.66
CA TYR A 166 7.35 9.44 14.28
C TYR A 166 7.04 10.29 15.50
N ALA A 167 5.79 10.69 15.63
CA ALA A 167 5.31 11.40 16.83
C ALA A 167 4.58 10.41 17.74
N ALA A 168 5.03 10.29 18.98
CA ALA A 168 4.41 9.47 20.02
C ALA A 168 4.38 10.21 21.35
N PRO A 169 3.50 9.84 22.30
CA PRO A 169 3.50 10.36 23.65
C PRO A 169 4.84 10.13 24.35
N HIS A 170 5.20 11.01 25.27
CA HIS A 170 6.41 10.81 26.10
C HIS A 170 6.28 9.54 26.93
N GLY A 171 7.32 8.69 26.92
CA GLY A 171 7.34 7.42 27.65
C GLY A 171 6.82 6.21 26.85
N THR A 172 6.49 6.39 25.57
CA THR A 172 6.18 5.25 24.69
C THR A 172 7.39 4.31 24.60
N ALA A 173 7.16 3.02 24.82
CA ALA A 173 8.21 2.01 24.71
C ALA A 173 8.71 1.87 23.26
N VAL A 174 10.03 1.64 23.11
CA VAL A 174 10.73 1.44 21.83
C VAL A 174 11.16 -0.02 21.72
#